data_4138122805a89efdd283a228301fe609
#
_entry.id   4138122805a89efdd283a228301fe609
#
_cell.length_a   1.000
_cell.length_b   1.000
_cell.length_c   1.000
_cell.angle_alpha   90.00
_cell.angle_beta   90.00
_cell.angle_gamma   90.00
#
_symmetry.space_group_name_H-M   'P 1'
#
loop_
_entity.id
_entity.type
_entity.pdbx_description
1 polymer ?
#
loop_
_entity_poly.entity_id
_entity_poly.type
_entity_poly.pdbx_seq_one_letter_code
_entity_poly.pdbx_strand_id
1 'polypeptide(L)'
;MKIPINLLKTCPINSEIYRDSDVGDLVNSIGEVGLLQPIVVTPDNTIISGHRRFKAIQSLGWTEVECEVNEVDEDSIPLYIVLFNQSRNKVASELIREIMVLMDSQWIGQGNWNRGKKDQMITFGNWRDKVSKEIGISQTKIQKLLYIYQNQPELIKYIDDDRMTIHSAWIETRRQMNTINLS
;
A
#
# COMPACT_ATOMS: atom_id res chain seq x y z
N MET A 1 -15.06 13.49 16.16
CA MET A 1 -14.61 14.40 17.24
C MET A 1 -13.49 15.30 16.74
N LYS A 2 -13.32 16.52 17.29
CA LYS A 2 -12.19 17.38 16.92
C LYS A 2 -10.96 17.05 17.76
N ILE A 3 -9.81 16.93 17.09
CA ILE A 3 -8.52 16.61 17.73
C ILE A 3 -7.51 17.69 17.35
N PRO A 4 -6.73 18.24 18.31
CA PRO A 4 -5.62 19.13 18.00
C PRO A 4 -4.59 18.47 17.07
N ILE A 5 -4.15 19.19 16.05
CA ILE A 5 -3.24 18.64 15.02
C ILE A 5 -1.91 18.15 15.60
N ASN A 6 -1.42 18.82 16.62
CA ASN A 6 -0.18 18.43 17.29
C ASN A 6 -0.25 17.12 18.10
N LEU A 7 -1.46 16.60 18.34
CA LEU A 7 -1.66 15.30 18.99
C LEU A 7 -1.76 14.15 18.00
N LEU A 8 -1.94 14.44 16.71
CA LEU A 8 -2.03 13.42 15.65
C LEU A 8 -0.66 12.88 15.29
N LYS A 9 -0.59 11.57 15.16
CA LYS A 9 0.63 10.82 14.79
C LYS A 9 0.46 10.20 13.41
N THR A 10 1.43 10.38 12.53
CA THR A 10 1.46 9.66 11.26
C THR A 10 1.88 8.21 11.49
N CYS A 11 1.23 7.27 10.80
CA CYS A 11 1.64 5.87 10.83
C CYS A 11 2.84 5.65 9.89
N PRO A 12 3.99 5.14 10.38
CA PRO A 12 5.16 4.88 9.53
C PRO A 12 4.87 3.92 8.37
N ILE A 13 4.05 2.91 8.60
CA ILE A 13 3.66 1.90 7.61
C ILE A 13 3.04 2.55 6.36
N ASN A 14 2.28 3.64 6.52
CA ASN A 14 1.74 4.34 5.37
C ASN A 14 2.84 4.88 4.44
N SER A 15 3.92 5.43 4.97
CA SER A 15 5.06 5.93 4.18
C SER A 15 5.94 4.82 3.63
N GLU A 16 5.92 3.64 4.24
CA GLU A 16 6.58 2.45 3.70
C GLU A 16 5.84 1.88 2.49
N ILE A 17 4.51 1.92 2.49
CA ILE A 17 3.69 1.40 1.39
C ILE A 17 3.58 2.42 0.27
N TYR A 18 3.21 3.66 0.59
CA TYR A 18 2.85 4.69 -0.38
C TYR A 18 3.94 5.75 -0.50
N ARG A 19 4.19 6.16 -1.74
CA ARG A 19 5.08 7.29 -2.03
C ARG A 19 4.46 8.58 -1.48
N ASP A 20 5.33 9.46 -1.02
CA ASP A 20 4.91 10.84 -0.75
C ASP A 20 4.46 11.47 -2.07
N SER A 21 3.28 12.07 -2.06
CA SER A 21 2.69 12.71 -3.24
C SER A 21 2.44 14.17 -2.94
N ASP A 22 2.55 14.99 -3.97
CA ASP A 22 2.13 16.37 -3.90
C ASP A 22 0.67 16.46 -3.41
N VAL A 23 0.41 17.44 -2.57
CA VAL A 23 -0.91 17.72 -1.99
C VAL A 23 -1.44 19.10 -2.35
N GLY A 24 -0.81 19.82 -3.31
CA GLY A 24 -1.16 21.19 -3.68
C GLY A 24 -2.63 21.33 -4.06
N ASP A 25 -3.13 20.47 -4.96
CA ASP A 25 -4.55 20.46 -5.35
C ASP A 25 -5.48 20.23 -4.16
N LEU A 26 -5.05 19.36 -3.23
CA LEU A 26 -5.82 19.04 -2.04
C LEU A 26 -5.81 20.19 -1.02
N VAL A 27 -4.70 20.91 -0.90
CA VAL A 27 -4.59 22.16 -0.11
C VAL A 27 -5.59 23.18 -0.61
N ASN A 28 -5.63 23.43 -1.93
CA ASN A 28 -6.57 24.38 -2.53
C ASN A 28 -8.02 23.95 -2.28
N SER A 29 -8.34 22.69 -2.57
CA SER A 29 -9.70 22.17 -2.36
C SER A 29 -10.15 22.25 -0.90
N ILE A 30 -9.31 21.85 0.07
CA ILE A 30 -9.64 21.93 1.50
C ILE A 30 -9.74 23.40 1.95
N GLY A 31 -8.92 24.29 1.40
CA GLY A 31 -8.98 25.73 1.68
C GLY A 31 -10.29 26.36 1.23
N GLU A 32 -10.85 25.92 0.10
CA GLU A 32 -12.09 26.47 -0.47
C GLU A 32 -13.37 25.90 0.15
N VAL A 33 -13.45 24.57 0.30
CA VAL A 33 -14.70 23.87 0.69
C VAL A 33 -14.63 23.21 2.05
N GLY A 34 -13.48 23.25 2.72
CA GLY A 34 -13.27 22.56 3.98
C GLY A 34 -12.98 21.06 3.82
N LEU A 35 -12.84 20.37 4.92
CA LEU A 35 -12.58 18.93 4.96
C LEU A 35 -13.90 18.16 4.83
N LEU A 36 -14.15 17.54 3.68
CA LEU A 36 -15.39 16.79 3.39
C LEU A 36 -15.43 15.41 4.07
N GLN A 37 -14.28 14.82 4.32
CA GLN A 37 -14.17 13.51 4.97
C GLN A 37 -13.22 13.60 6.16
N PRO A 38 -13.60 13.11 7.34
CA PRO A 38 -12.76 13.16 8.53
C PRO A 38 -11.46 12.36 8.33
N ILE A 39 -10.45 12.66 9.11
CA ILE A 39 -9.27 11.83 9.27
C ILE A 39 -9.63 10.66 10.17
N VAL A 40 -9.30 9.43 9.79
CA VAL A 40 -9.55 8.25 10.62
C VAL A 40 -8.30 7.93 11.44
N VAL A 41 -8.49 7.79 12.74
CA VAL A 41 -7.42 7.58 13.71
C VAL A 41 -7.74 6.41 14.65
N THR A 42 -6.73 5.85 15.25
CA THR A 42 -6.84 4.93 16.40
C THR A 42 -7.09 5.71 17.70
N PRO A 43 -7.46 5.05 18.81
CA PRO A 43 -7.65 5.71 20.11
C PRO A 43 -6.41 6.45 20.63
N ASP A 44 -5.20 6.07 20.23
CA ASP A 44 -3.94 6.75 20.56
C ASP A 44 -3.58 7.89 19.59
N ASN A 45 -4.51 8.31 18.72
CA ASN A 45 -4.40 9.34 17.71
C ASN A 45 -3.42 9.01 16.54
N THR A 46 -3.14 7.74 16.28
CA THR A 46 -2.38 7.34 15.09
C THR A 46 -3.30 7.35 13.87
N ILE A 47 -2.89 8.05 12.82
CA ILE A 47 -3.67 8.19 11.58
C ILE A 47 -3.61 6.87 10.80
N ILE A 48 -4.77 6.28 10.50
CA ILE A 48 -4.91 5.10 9.65
C ILE A 48 -5.53 5.41 8.30
N SER A 49 -6.23 6.55 8.17
CA SER A 49 -6.71 7.07 6.89
C SER A 49 -6.67 8.59 6.85
N GLY A 50 -6.28 9.15 5.70
CA GLY A 50 -6.26 10.58 5.50
C GLY A 50 -4.89 11.24 5.67
N HIS A 51 -3.78 10.53 5.56
CA HIS A 51 -2.41 11.08 5.64
C HIS A 51 -2.19 12.26 4.68
N ARG A 52 -2.71 12.20 3.44
CA ARG A 52 -2.63 13.33 2.49
C ARG A 52 -3.46 14.54 2.93
N ARG A 53 -4.67 14.30 3.46
CA ARG A 53 -5.53 15.34 4.05
C ARG A 53 -4.86 15.99 5.24
N PHE A 54 -4.26 15.20 6.10
CA PHE A 54 -3.49 15.68 7.25
C PHE A 54 -2.33 16.59 6.80
N LYS A 55 -1.55 16.18 5.81
CA LYS A 55 -0.45 16.99 5.25
C LYS A 55 -0.97 18.31 4.67
N ALA A 56 -2.10 18.28 3.95
CA ALA A 56 -2.72 19.49 3.39
C ALA A 56 -3.21 20.44 4.50
N ILE A 57 -3.85 19.92 5.55
CA ILE A 57 -4.34 20.69 6.68
C ILE A 57 -3.19 21.33 7.47
N GLN A 58 -2.08 20.63 7.64
CA GLN A 58 -0.86 21.20 8.23
C GLN A 58 -0.34 22.38 7.42
N SER A 59 -0.33 22.26 6.08
CA SER A 59 0.07 23.36 5.18
C SER A 59 -0.86 24.58 5.25
N LEU A 60 -2.14 24.36 5.57
CA LEU A 60 -3.14 25.42 5.77
C LEU A 60 -3.06 26.05 7.18
N GLY A 61 -2.24 25.56 8.08
CA GLY A 61 -2.06 26.10 9.42
C GLY A 61 -3.25 25.85 10.36
N TRP A 62 -4.07 24.84 10.11
CA TRP A 62 -5.18 24.51 11.02
C TRP A 62 -4.63 24.07 12.37
N THR A 63 -5.38 24.35 13.45
CA THR A 63 -4.99 23.99 14.81
C THR A 63 -5.68 22.72 15.31
N GLU A 64 -6.85 22.40 14.74
CA GLU A 64 -7.64 21.21 15.04
C GLU A 64 -8.30 20.66 13.80
N VAL A 65 -8.66 19.41 13.81
CA VAL A 65 -9.32 18.74 12.68
C VAL A 65 -10.35 17.72 13.16
N GLU A 66 -11.40 17.55 12.36
CA GLU A 66 -12.40 16.51 12.60
C GLU A 66 -11.84 15.13 12.32
N CYS A 67 -11.93 14.25 13.33
CA CYS A 67 -11.46 12.89 13.28
C CYS A 67 -12.57 11.90 13.63
N GLU A 68 -12.51 10.74 13.00
CA GLU A 68 -13.25 9.53 13.34
C GLU A 68 -12.30 8.57 14.04
N VAL A 69 -12.66 8.13 15.24
CA VAL A 69 -11.86 7.16 16.01
C VAL A 69 -12.33 5.76 15.66
N ASN A 70 -11.41 4.92 15.22
CA ASN A 70 -11.66 3.53 14.90
C ASN A 70 -10.81 2.64 15.83
N GLU A 71 -11.46 1.75 16.57
CA GLU A 71 -10.80 0.78 17.43
C GLU A 71 -10.23 -0.34 16.55
N VAL A 72 -8.92 -0.32 16.38
CA VAL A 72 -8.18 -1.28 15.56
C VAL A 72 -7.04 -1.83 16.39
N ASP A 73 -6.90 -3.15 16.43
CA ASP A 73 -5.74 -3.81 17.01
C ASP A 73 -4.46 -3.38 16.27
N GLU A 74 -3.38 -3.17 17.00
CA GLU A 74 -2.10 -2.68 16.46
C GLU A 74 -1.61 -3.57 15.30
N ASP A 75 -1.72 -4.89 15.43
CA ASP A 75 -1.36 -5.86 14.39
C ASP A 75 -2.22 -5.77 13.12
N SER A 76 -3.41 -5.15 13.21
CA SER A 76 -4.34 -4.97 12.10
C SER A 76 -4.17 -3.63 11.37
N ILE A 77 -3.44 -2.67 11.95
CA ILE A 77 -3.23 -1.34 11.35
C ILE A 77 -2.74 -1.42 9.89
N PRO A 78 -1.75 -2.29 9.53
CA PRO A 78 -1.28 -2.39 8.15
C PRO A 78 -2.39 -2.77 7.16
N LEU A 79 -3.25 -3.70 7.56
CA LEU A 79 -4.41 -4.10 6.76
C LEU A 79 -5.38 -2.93 6.56
N TYR A 80 -5.73 -2.21 7.63
CA TYR A 80 -6.65 -1.06 7.53
C TYR A 80 -6.08 0.05 6.64
N ILE A 81 -4.78 0.31 6.69
CA ILE A 81 -4.12 1.27 5.79
C ILE A 81 -4.31 0.86 4.33
N VAL A 82 -4.17 -0.42 3.99
CA VAL A 82 -4.40 -0.92 2.62
C VAL A 82 -5.88 -0.79 2.25
N LEU A 83 -6.81 -1.20 3.12
CA LEU A 83 -8.25 -1.14 2.88
C LEU A 83 -8.76 0.29 2.64
N PHE A 84 -8.28 1.26 3.40
CA PHE A 84 -8.65 2.67 3.23
C PHE A 84 -8.06 3.33 1.96
N ASN A 85 -7.08 2.69 1.33
CA ASN A 85 -6.45 3.18 0.09
C ASN A 85 -6.88 2.41 -1.17
N GLN A 86 -7.96 1.62 -1.14
CA GLN A 86 -8.41 0.83 -2.30
C GLN A 86 -8.69 1.67 -3.55
N SER A 87 -9.30 2.84 -3.39
CA SER A 87 -9.66 3.73 -4.51
C SER A 87 -8.48 4.58 -5.04
N ARG A 88 -7.30 4.49 -4.41
CA ARG A 88 -6.12 5.25 -4.83
C ARG A 88 -5.54 4.68 -6.13
N ASN A 89 -5.14 5.57 -7.07
CA ASN A 89 -4.29 5.18 -8.19
C ASN A 89 -2.90 4.80 -7.66
N LYS A 90 -2.48 3.58 -7.92
CA LYS A 90 -1.26 2.99 -7.35
C LYS A 90 -0.28 2.61 -8.45
N VAL A 91 0.99 2.88 -8.23
CA VAL A 91 2.08 2.38 -9.08
C VAL A 91 2.45 0.94 -8.72
N ALA A 92 3.25 0.28 -9.55
CA ALA A 92 3.57 -1.14 -9.37
C ALA A 92 4.28 -1.43 -8.03
N SER A 93 5.19 -0.56 -7.60
CA SER A 93 5.89 -0.70 -6.31
C SER A 93 4.96 -0.58 -5.11
N GLU A 94 3.94 0.28 -5.16
CA GLU A 94 2.92 0.40 -4.11
C GLU A 94 2.05 -0.85 -4.04
N LEU A 95 1.60 -1.37 -5.20
CA LEU A 95 0.84 -2.61 -5.26
C LEU A 95 1.62 -3.81 -4.69
N ILE A 96 2.92 -3.90 -4.98
CA ILE A 96 3.76 -4.97 -4.44
C ILE A 96 3.85 -4.87 -2.92
N ARG A 97 4.04 -3.67 -2.36
CA ARG A 97 4.10 -3.47 -0.90
C ARG A 97 2.77 -3.79 -0.23
N GLU A 98 1.63 -3.40 -0.82
CA GLU A 98 0.30 -3.81 -0.33
C GLU A 98 0.14 -5.34 -0.34
N ILE A 99 0.54 -6.00 -1.43
CA ILE A 99 0.50 -7.46 -1.52
C ILE A 99 1.34 -8.08 -0.39
N MET A 100 2.55 -7.56 -0.13
CA MET A 100 3.43 -8.04 0.92
C MET A 100 2.82 -7.85 2.32
N VAL A 101 2.27 -6.67 2.59
CA VAL A 101 1.59 -6.37 3.86
C VAL A 101 0.42 -7.32 4.09
N LEU A 102 -0.41 -7.55 3.09
CA LEU A 102 -1.53 -8.48 3.19
C LEU A 102 -1.07 -9.93 3.37
N MET A 103 0.08 -10.30 2.79
CA MET A 103 0.65 -11.64 2.95
C MET A 103 1.29 -11.86 4.33
N ASP A 104 1.87 -10.82 4.94
CA ASP A 104 2.50 -10.88 6.26
C ASP A 104 1.48 -10.76 7.40
N SER A 105 0.32 -10.15 7.12
CA SER A 105 -0.75 -10.00 8.11
C SER A 105 -1.39 -11.35 8.47
N GLN A 106 -1.81 -11.52 9.73
CA GLN A 106 -2.56 -12.71 10.20
C GLN A 106 -3.87 -12.94 9.42
N TRP A 107 -4.32 -11.94 8.67
CA TRP A 107 -5.54 -11.96 7.87
C TRP A 107 -5.55 -13.05 6.78
N ILE A 108 -4.37 -13.38 6.20
CA ILE A 108 -4.27 -14.46 5.19
C ILE A 108 -4.07 -15.83 5.85
N GLY A 109 -3.86 -15.86 7.15
CA GLY A 109 -3.53 -17.08 7.92
C GLY A 109 -2.02 -17.21 8.08
N GLN A 110 -1.59 -17.63 9.26
CA GLN A 110 -0.21 -17.72 9.73
C GLN A 110 0.73 -18.37 8.69
N GLY A 111 1.30 -17.55 7.82
CA GLY A 111 2.28 -17.96 6.83
C GLY A 111 3.52 -17.09 6.97
N ASN A 112 4.52 -17.65 7.62
CA ASN A 112 5.87 -17.11 7.70
C ASN A 112 6.46 -17.04 6.27
N TRP A 113 6.11 -15.99 5.49
CA TRP A 113 6.59 -15.81 4.13
C TRP A 113 8.09 -15.55 4.04
N ASN A 114 8.70 -15.05 5.08
CA ASN A 114 10.07 -14.63 4.98
C ASN A 114 10.92 -15.10 6.13
N ARG A 115 11.59 -16.18 5.99
CA ARG A 115 12.96 -16.35 6.52
C ARG A 115 13.59 -17.62 5.96
N GLY A 116 14.03 -17.56 4.71
CA GLY A 116 15.12 -18.42 4.25
C GLY A 116 14.79 -19.88 3.93
N LYS A 117 13.53 -20.24 3.61
CA LYS A 117 13.21 -21.58 3.09
C LYS A 117 12.52 -21.46 1.72
N LYS A 118 13.32 -21.66 0.68
CA LYS A 118 12.90 -21.76 -0.73
C LYS A 118 11.92 -22.91 -1.02
N ASP A 119 11.65 -23.79 -0.08
CA ASP A 119 11.04 -25.10 -0.32
C ASP A 119 9.67 -25.33 0.32
N GLN A 120 9.04 -24.33 0.91
CA GLN A 120 7.64 -24.43 1.28
C GLN A 120 6.81 -23.44 0.48
N MET A 121 6.53 -23.80 -0.74
CA MET A 121 5.33 -23.38 -1.46
C MET A 121 4.14 -23.89 -0.64
N ILE A 122 3.80 -23.12 0.41
CA ILE A 122 2.63 -23.41 1.23
C ILE A 122 1.46 -23.36 0.27
N THR A 123 0.80 -24.47 0.13
CA THR A 123 -0.49 -24.66 -0.55
C THR A 123 -1.54 -23.86 0.21
N PHE A 124 -1.42 -22.53 0.22
CA PHE A 124 -2.51 -21.64 0.59
C PHE A 124 -3.48 -21.64 -0.59
N GLY A 125 -4.40 -22.56 -0.57
CA GLY A 125 -5.59 -22.44 -1.38
C GLY A 125 -6.14 -21.02 -1.18
N ASN A 126 -6.18 -20.23 -2.27
CA ASN A 126 -6.88 -18.94 -2.36
C ASN A 126 -6.29 -17.68 -1.73
N TRP A 127 -5.03 -17.61 -1.24
CA TRP A 127 -4.49 -16.31 -0.79
C TRP A 127 -4.51 -15.25 -1.90
N ARG A 128 -4.19 -15.63 -3.16
CA ARG A 128 -4.25 -14.72 -4.31
C ARG A 128 -5.66 -14.22 -4.59
N ASP A 129 -6.66 -15.06 -4.37
CA ASP A 129 -8.05 -14.67 -4.52
C ASP A 129 -8.46 -13.65 -3.46
N LYS A 130 -8.06 -13.87 -2.20
CA LYS A 130 -8.30 -12.92 -1.12
C LYS A 130 -7.62 -11.58 -1.40
N VAL A 131 -6.31 -11.58 -1.67
CA VAL A 131 -5.56 -10.35 -2.01
C VAL A 131 -6.13 -9.66 -3.25
N SER A 132 -6.47 -10.42 -4.29
CA SER A 132 -7.09 -9.92 -5.52
C SER A 132 -8.37 -9.13 -5.25
N LYS A 133 -9.23 -9.64 -4.37
CA LYS A 133 -10.47 -8.99 -3.96
C LYS A 133 -10.21 -7.72 -3.16
N GLU A 134 -9.27 -7.77 -2.22
CA GLU A 134 -8.98 -6.63 -1.33
C GLU A 134 -8.34 -5.45 -2.06
N ILE A 135 -7.38 -5.69 -2.94
CA ILE A 135 -6.68 -4.60 -3.63
C ILE A 135 -7.24 -4.29 -5.03
N GLY A 136 -8.26 -5.04 -5.45
CA GLY A 136 -8.98 -4.78 -6.72
C GLY A 136 -8.17 -5.07 -7.98
N ILE A 137 -7.20 -6.00 -7.94
CA ILE A 137 -6.42 -6.40 -9.13
C ILE A 137 -6.48 -7.90 -9.38
N SER A 138 -6.33 -8.32 -10.65
CA SER A 138 -6.43 -9.74 -11.00
C SER A 138 -5.30 -10.57 -10.40
N GLN A 139 -5.55 -11.84 -10.09
CA GLN A 139 -4.55 -12.80 -9.64
C GLN A 139 -3.36 -12.91 -10.60
N THR A 140 -3.62 -12.82 -11.91
CA THR A 140 -2.57 -12.81 -12.94
C THR A 140 -1.66 -11.59 -12.81
N LYS A 141 -2.22 -10.40 -12.50
CA LYS A 141 -1.43 -9.19 -12.27
C LYS A 141 -0.55 -9.33 -11.02
N ILE A 142 -1.11 -9.88 -9.94
CA ILE A 142 -0.37 -10.20 -8.70
C ILE A 142 0.80 -11.12 -9.01
N GLN A 143 0.55 -12.23 -9.72
CA GLN A 143 1.59 -13.20 -10.06
C GLN A 143 2.72 -12.58 -10.89
N LYS A 144 2.38 -11.76 -11.90
CA LYS A 144 3.38 -11.09 -12.73
C LYS A 144 4.22 -10.11 -11.94
N LEU A 145 3.59 -9.27 -11.09
CA LEU A 145 4.29 -8.30 -10.24
C LEU A 145 5.27 -8.99 -9.29
N LEU A 146 4.83 -10.04 -8.59
CA LEU A 146 5.69 -10.77 -7.67
C LEU A 146 6.82 -11.49 -8.40
N TYR A 147 6.56 -12.08 -9.58
CA TYR A 147 7.59 -12.74 -10.37
C TYR A 147 8.68 -11.76 -10.82
N ILE A 148 8.30 -10.56 -11.31
CA ILE A 148 9.24 -9.51 -11.68
C ILE A 148 10.03 -9.08 -10.44
N TYR A 149 9.35 -8.78 -9.34
CA TYR A 149 9.98 -8.31 -8.11
C TYR A 149 11.01 -9.31 -7.54
N GLN A 150 10.73 -10.61 -7.63
CA GLN A 150 11.63 -11.66 -7.14
C GLN A 150 12.86 -11.89 -8.02
N ASN A 151 12.74 -11.67 -9.33
CA ASN A 151 13.80 -12.05 -10.27
C ASN A 151 14.52 -10.84 -10.89
N GLN A 152 13.83 -9.71 -11.08
CA GLN A 152 14.35 -8.47 -11.66
C GLN A 152 13.69 -7.23 -11.03
N PRO A 153 13.93 -6.96 -9.74
CA PRO A 153 13.29 -5.87 -9.02
C PRO A 153 13.55 -4.48 -9.64
N GLU A 154 14.66 -4.32 -10.36
CA GLU A 154 15.00 -3.08 -11.05
C GLU A 154 13.99 -2.67 -12.13
N LEU A 155 13.28 -3.65 -12.72
CA LEU A 155 12.25 -3.37 -13.73
C LEU A 155 11.00 -2.71 -13.15
N ILE A 156 10.76 -2.84 -11.84
CA ILE A 156 9.64 -2.20 -11.17
C ILE A 156 9.69 -0.68 -11.33
N LYS A 157 10.89 -0.09 -11.25
CA LYS A 157 11.07 1.35 -11.47
C LYS A 157 10.65 1.78 -12.88
N TYR A 158 10.97 0.99 -13.90
CA TYR A 158 10.57 1.30 -15.28
C TYR A 158 9.04 1.20 -15.47
N ILE A 159 8.39 0.29 -14.74
CA ILE A 159 6.92 0.20 -14.74
C ILE A 159 6.32 1.42 -14.04
N ASP A 160 6.88 1.81 -12.89
CA ASP A 160 6.43 2.97 -12.12
C ASP A 160 6.59 4.30 -12.86
N ASP A 161 7.60 4.39 -13.75
CA ASP A 161 7.89 5.56 -14.59
C ASP A 161 7.14 5.51 -15.94
N ASP A 162 6.19 4.59 -16.13
CA ASP A 162 5.43 4.35 -17.39
C ASP A 162 6.30 4.07 -18.63
N ARG A 163 7.56 3.65 -18.43
CA ARG A 163 8.49 3.28 -19.51
C ARG A 163 8.28 1.85 -19.99
N MET A 164 7.63 1.02 -19.19
CA MET A 164 7.41 -0.39 -19.48
C MET A 164 6.08 -0.84 -18.88
N THR A 165 5.37 -1.70 -19.61
CA THR A 165 4.16 -2.33 -19.05
C THR A 165 4.53 -3.52 -18.16
N ILE A 166 3.65 -3.88 -17.21
CA ILE A 166 3.83 -5.09 -16.38
C ILE A 166 3.99 -6.34 -17.26
N HIS A 167 3.29 -6.39 -18.41
CA HIS A 167 3.38 -7.53 -19.32
C HIS A 167 4.73 -7.61 -20.02
N SER A 168 5.25 -6.49 -20.53
CA SER A 168 6.56 -6.43 -21.19
C SER A 168 7.69 -6.77 -20.20
N ALA A 169 7.64 -6.24 -18.97
CA ALA A 169 8.61 -6.55 -17.93
C ALA A 169 8.59 -8.04 -17.57
N TRP A 170 7.41 -8.64 -17.47
CA TRP A 170 7.27 -10.06 -17.19
C TRP A 170 7.84 -10.95 -18.32
N ILE A 171 7.63 -10.59 -19.59
CA ILE A 171 8.24 -11.31 -20.72
C ILE A 171 9.75 -11.22 -20.65
N GLU A 172 10.31 -10.03 -20.43
CA GLU A 172 11.75 -9.80 -20.33
C GLU A 172 12.37 -10.62 -19.19
N THR A 173 11.75 -10.57 -18.01
CA THR A 173 12.17 -11.36 -16.85
C THR A 173 12.19 -12.86 -17.18
N ARG A 174 11.15 -13.38 -17.83
CA ARG A 174 11.09 -14.80 -18.23
C ARG A 174 12.19 -15.17 -19.22
N ARG A 175 12.45 -14.30 -20.18
CA ARG A 175 13.50 -14.52 -21.20
C ARG A 175 14.88 -14.64 -20.54
N GLN A 176 15.22 -13.73 -19.65
CA GLN A 176 16.51 -13.76 -18.95
C GLN A 176 16.64 -14.99 -18.04
N MET A 177 15.60 -15.34 -17.29
CA MET A 177 15.61 -16.52 -16.43
C MET A 177 15.76 -17.82 -17.22
N ASN A 178 15.16 -17.92 -18.41
CA ASN A 178 15.34 -19.09 -19.27
C ASN A 178 16.78 -19.20 -19.82
N THR A 179 17.43 -18.08 -20.10
CA THR A 179 18.84 -18.06 -20.55
C THR A 179 19.79 -18.51 -19.45
N ILE A 180 19.56 -18.09 -18.21
CA ILE A 180 20.38 -18.48 -17.05
C ILE A 180 20.24 -19.99 -16.74
N ASN A 181 19.06 -20.57 -16.92
CA ASN A 181 18.82 -22.00 -16.65
C ASN A 181 19.38 -22.93 -17.75
N LEU A 182 19.84 -22.39 -18.89
CA LEU A 182 20.41 -23.13 -20.01
C LEU A 182 21.96 -23.05 -20.06
N SER A 183 22.54 -22.23 -19.20
CA SER A 183 24.00 -22.07 -19.01
C SER A 183 24.49 -22.85 -17.80
#